data_056dcf83eccac963f67804ac162ee132
#
_entry.id   056dcf83eccac963f67804ac162ee132
#
_cell.length_a   1.000
_cell.length_b   1.000
_cell.length_c   1.000
_cell.angle_alpha   90.00
_cell.angle_beta   90.00
_cell.angle_gamma   90.00
#
_symmetry.space_group_name_H-M   'P 1'
#
loop_
_entity.id
_entity.type
_entity.pdbx_description
1 polymer ?
#
loop_
_entity_poly.entity_id
_entity_poly.type
_entity_poly.pdbx_seq_one_letter_code
_entity_poly.pdbx_strand_id
1 'polypeptide(L)'
;MAELERVRVWAEALIRMHLDPLFGADSWAFGFDRAKRRAGLCNYTDRRITVSRYLAAKFEDDEIHQILLHEVAHAMAGAEAGHGREWKRIAAEIGYVGGRTHDGDIAHELAPWLGVCPAGHEHARFRRPTRESSCGRCSRRFSRAHLIAWRPRG
;
A
#
# COMPACT_ATOMS: atom_id res chain seq x y z
N MET A 1 10.68 -5.77 11.90
CA MET A 1 10.09 -6.83 11.07
C MET A 1 8.90 -7.44 11.78
N ALA A 2 7.73 -7.34 11.19
CA ALA A 2 6.52 -7.85 11.82
C ALA A 2 6.37 -9.36 11.59
N GLU A 3 5.97 -10.06 12.62
CA GLU A 3 5.66 -11.48 12.53
C GLU A 3 4.25 -11.65 11.99
N LEU A 4 4.09 -12.49 10.95
CA LEU A 4 2.82 -12.63 10.25
C LEU A 4 1.66 -13.05 11.16
N GLU A 5 1.89 -13.96 12.08
CA GLU A 5 0.84 -14.40 13.00
C GLU A 5 0.37 -13.27 13.90
N ARG A 6 1.30 -12.45 14.37
CA ARG A 6 0.96 -11.28 15.17
C ARG A 6 0.14 -10.27 14.38
N VAL A 7 0.49 -10.06 13.11
CA VAL A 7 -0.27 -9.19 12.21
C VAL A 7 -1.71 -9.71 12.07
N ARG A 8 -1.88 -11.01 11.90
CA ARG A 8 -3.20 -11.63 11.84
C ARG A 8 -4.03 -11.36 13.10
N VAL A 9 -3.44 -11.55 14.26
CA VAL A 9 -4.12 -11.30 15.53
C VAL A 9 -4.58 -9.86 15.64
N TRP A 10 -3.74 -8.91 15.28
CA TRP A 10 -4.11 -7.49 15.30
C TRP A 10 -5.21 -7.17 14.31
N ALA A 11 -5.11 -7.69 13.10
CA ALA A 11 -6.10 -7.45 12.07
C ALA A 11 -7.48 -7.98 12.48
N GLU A 12 -7.52 -9.19 12.99
CA GLU A 12 -8.76 -9.80 13.46
C GLU A 12 -9.36 -9.03 14.64
N ALA A 13 -8.52 -8.54 15.55
CA ALA A 13 -8.98 -7.70 16.66
C ALA A 13 -9.59 -6.39 16.18
N LEU A 14 -8.97 -5.74 15.20
CA LEU A 14 -9.50 -4.50 14.63
C LEU A 14 -10.82 -4.72 13.90
N ILE A 15 -10.93 -5.84 13.19
CA ILE A 15 -12.18 -6.20 12.52
C ILE A 15 -13.29 -6.40 13.54
N ARG A 16 -13.04 -7.15 14.60
CA ARG A 16 -14.04 -7.35 15.66
C ARG A 16 -14.43 -6.04 16.32
N MET A 17 -13.47 -5.16 16.55
CA MET A 17 -13.69 -3.89 17.22
C MET A 17 -14.48 -2.89 16.37
N HIS A 18 -14.17 -2.80 15.08
CA HIS A 18 -14.68 -1.73 14.23
C HIS A 18 -15.68 -2.18 13.17
N LEU A 19 -15.59 -3.39 12.65
CA LEU A 19 -16.43 -3.85 11.56
C LEU A 19 -17.61 -4.71 12.02
N ASP A 20 -17.41 -5.60 12.98
CA ASP A 20 -18.49 -6.43 13.51
C ASP A 20 -19.66 -5.60 14.03
N PRO A 21 -19.45 -4.50 14.78
CA PRO A 21 -20.57 -3.68 15.25
C PRO A 21 -21.38 -3.04 14.11
N LEU A 22 -20.75 -2.79 12.95
CA LEU A 22 -21.41 -2.15 11.82
C LEU A 22 -22.07 -3.15 10.86
N PHE A 23 -21.48 -4.30 10.67
CA PHE A 23 -21.87 -5.24 9.61
C PHE A 23 -22.29 -6.62 10.13
N GLY A 24 -22.12 -6.88 11.41
CA GLY A 24 -22.39 -8.18 12.00
C GLY A 24 -21.14 -9.01 12.20
N ALA A 25 -21.20 -9.93 13.17
CA ALA A 25 -20.09 -10.80 13.47
C ALA A 25 -19.70 -11.64 12.25
N ASP A 26 -18.41 -11.80 12.04
CA ASP A 26 -17.83 -12.62 10.94
C ASP A 26 -18.19 -12.15 9.54
N SER A 27 -18.68 -10.90 9.37
CA SER A 27 -19.01 -10.36 8.06
C SER A 27 -17.78 -9.96 7.25
N TRP A 28 -16.68 -9.62 7.91
CA TRP A 28 -15.40 -9.28 7.28
C TRP A 28 -14.30 -10.25 7.76
N ALA A 29 -13.38 -10.58 6.87
CA ALA A 29 -12.27 -11.48 7.17
C ALA A 29 -10.94 -10.84 6.83
N PHE A 30 -9.87 -11.37 7.41
CA PHE A 30 -8.50 -10.95 7.12
C PHE A 30 -7.73 -12.07 6.42
N GLY A 31 -6.78 -11.69 5.57
CA GLY A 31 -5.81 -12.61 4.99
C GLY A 31 -4.58 -11.91 4.50
N PHE A 32 -3.58 -12.68 4.10
CA PHE A 32 -2.40 -12.17 3.45
C PHE A 32 -2.52 -12.35 1.94
N ASP A 33 -2.01 -11.39 1.19
CA ASP A 33 -1.89 -11.54 -0.26
C ASP A 33 -0.42 -11.50 -0.67
N ARG A 34 -0.16 -11.62 -1.96
CA ARG A 34 1.19 -11.64 -2.52
C ARG A 34 1.49 -10.41 -3.36
N ALA A 35 0.81 -9.32 -3.11
CA ALA A 35 1.02 -8.08 -3.85
C ALA A 35 2.42 -7.53 -3.58
N LYS A 36 3.03 -6.99 -4.62
CA LYS A 36 4.36 -6.37 -4.54
C LYS A 36 4.28 -4.85 -4.63
N ARG A 37 3.13 -4.33 -5.05
CA ARG A 37 2.93 -2.90 -5.31
C ARG A 37 2.05 -2.19 -4.30
N ARG A 38 1.34 -2.94 -3.47
CA ARG A 38 0.48 -2.35 -2.45
C ARG A 38 0.67 -3.08 -1.13
N ALA A 39 0.65 -2.33 -0.05
CA ALA A 39 0.83 -2.89 1.29
C ALA A 39 -0.45 -3.55 1.79
N GLY A 40 -1.60 -2.94 1.54
CA GLY A 40 -2.88 -3.46 1.97
C GLY A 40 -3.97 -3.27 0.93
N LEU A 41 -5.09 -3.94 1.14
CA LEU A 41 -6.26 -3.86 0.27
C LEU A 41 -7.52 -4.08 1.08
N CYS A 42 -8.54 -3.27 0.80
CA CYS A 42 -9.90 -3.50 1.26
C CYS A 42 -10.71 -4.00 0.06
N ASN A 43 -11.08 -5.28 0.08
CA ASN A 43 -11.89 -5.90 -0.95
C ASN A 43 -13.36 -5.90 -0.53
N TYR A 44 -14.13 -4.99 -1.10
CA TYR A 44 -15.54 -4.81 -0.73
C TYR A 44 -16.43 -5.96 -1.24
N THR A 45 -16.07 -6.53 -2.36
CA THR A 45 -16.86 -7.65 -2.95
C THR A 45 -16.80 -8.88 -2.06
N ASP A 46 -15.59 -9.25 -1.64
CA ASP A 46 -15.38 -10.43 -0.81
C ASP A 46 -15.43 -10.13 0.68
N ARG A 47 -15.58 -8.87 1.06
CA ARG A 47 -15.52 -8.38 2.44
C ARG A 47 -14.29 -8.89 3.15
N ARG A 48 -13.14 -8.58 2.56
CA ARG A 48 -11.86 -9.07 3.05
C ARG A 48 -10.83 -7.96 3.07
N ILE A 49 -10.11 -7.86 4.16
CA ILE A 49 -8.96 -6.99 4.28
C ILE A 49 -7.72 -7.85 4.14
N THR A 50 -6.80 -7.46 3.26
CA THR A 50 -5.55 -8.17 3.09
C THR A 50 -4.35 -7.25 3.25
N VAL A 51 -3.23 -7.83 3.64
CA VAL A 51 -1.94 -7.17 3.73
C VAL A 51 -0.95 -8.04 2.96
N SER A 52 -0.05 -7.41 2.23
CA SER A 52 0.98 -8.14 1.51
C SER A 52 1.90 -8.88 2.48
N ARG A 53 2.03 -10.19 2.30
CA ARG A 53 2.93 -11.00 3.11
C ARG A 53 4.39 -10.56 2.96
N TYR A 54 4.76 -10.10 1.77
CA TYR A 54 6.13 -9.65 1.49
C TYR A 54 6.43 -8.34 2.21
N LEU A 55 5.51 -7.40 2.15
CA LEU A 55 5.69 -6.09 2.76
C LEU A 55 5.53 -6.16 4.28
N ALA A 56 4.61 -6.98 4.78
CA ALA A 56 4.44 -7.16 6.21
C ALA A 56 5.72 -7.66 6.89
N ALA A 57 6.46 -8.53 6.21
CA ALA A 57 7.72 -9.05 6.74
C ALA A 57 8.81 -7.99 6.83
N LYS A 58 8.69 -6.88 6.09
CA LYS A 58 9.68 -5.80 6.06
C LYS A 58 9.36 -4.65 7.00
N PHE A 59 8.08 -4.46 7.30
CA PHE A 59 7.63 -3.33 8.10
C PHE A 59 7.78 -3.56 9.59
N GLU A 60 7.97 -2.45 10.30
CA GLU A 60 7.86 -2.45 11.74
C GLU A 60 6.39 -2.52 12.16
N ASP A 61 6.16 -2.90 13.40
CA ASP A 61 4.83 -3.12 13.95
C ASP A 61 3.94 -1.88 13.80
N ASP A 62 4.48 -0.69 14.06
CA ASP A 62 3.73 0.56 13.95
C ASP A 62 3.25 0.83 12.53
N GLU A 63 4.09 0.55 11.54
CA GLU A 63 3.74 0.73 10.14
C GLU A 63 2.63 -0.24 9.71
N ILE A 64 2.72 -1.49 10.13
CA ILE A 64 1.69 -2.49 9.85
C ILE A 64 0.37 -2.07 10.49
N HIS A 65 0.40 -1.59 11.72
CA HIS A 65 -0.80 -1.16 12.40
C HIS A 65 -1.49 -0.02 11.64
N GLN A 66 -0.71 0.94 11.13
CA GLN A 66 -1.24 2.03 10.30
C GLN A 66 -1.85 1.52 9.00
N ILE A 67 -1.22 0.53 8.35
CA ILE A 67 -1.79 -0.08 7.14
C ILE A 67 -3.14 -0.73 7.45
N LEU A 68 -3.22 -1.47 8.53
CA LEU A 68 -4.47 -2.11 8.94
C LEU A 68 -5.57 -1.08 9.23
N LEU A 69 -5.25 0.00 9.93
CA LEU A 69 -6.22 1.07 10.20
C LEU A 69 -6.69 1.74 8.91
N HIS A 70 -5.81 1.94 7.95
CA HIS A 70 -6.14 2.50 6.65
C HIS A 70 -7.21 1.65 5.94
N GLU A 71 -7.01 0.33 5.90
CA GLU A 71 -7.93 -0.58 5.22
C GLU A 71 -9.23 -0.79 6.00
N VAL A 72 -9.17 -0.85 7.33
CA VAL A 72 -10.36 -0.93 8.17
C VAL A 72 -11.23 0.32 7.99
N ALA A 73 -10.61 1.50 7.90
CA ALA A 73 -11.33 2.74 7.63
C ALA A 73 -12.05 2.70 6.28
N HIS A 74 -11.44 2.10 5.26
CA HIS A 74 -12.11 1.91 3.97
C HIS A 74 -13.35 1.03 4.10
N ALA A 75 -13.25 -0.06 4.83
CA ALA A 75 -14.39 -0.96 5.06
C ALA A 75 -15.52 -0.22 5.80
N MET A 76 -15.19 0.62 6.77
CA MET A 76 -16.17 1.39 7.53
C MET A 76 -16.84 2.46 6.67
N ALA A 77 -16.07 3.16 5.85
CA ALA A 77 -16.57 4.27 5.05
C ALA A 77 -17.36 3.82 3.81
N GLY A 78 -17.02 2.66 3.26
CA GLY A 78 -17.63 2.12 2.04
C GLY A 78 -16.87 2.50 0.78
N ALA A 79 -17.09 1.72 -0.27
CA ALA A 79 -16.34 1.84 -1.54
C ALA A 79 -16.48 3.22 -2.18
N GLU A 80 -17.65 3.84 -2.09
CA GLU A 80 -17.91 5.14 -2.73
C GLU A 80 -17.16 6.29 -2.09
N ALA A 81 -16.77 6.15 -0.82
CA ALA A 81 -16.06 7.21 -0.11
C ALA A 81 -14.64 7.45 -0.61
N GLY A 82 -14.00 6.42 -1.19
CA GLY A 82 -12.60 6.50 -1.60
C GLY A 82 -11.74 7.00 -0.45
N HIS A 83 -10.85 7.94 -0.70
CA HIS A 83 -10.06 8.64 0.31
C HIS A 83 -10.65 10.04 0.60
N GLY A 84 -11.95 10.18 0.47
CA GLY A 84 -12.63 11.46 0.67
C GLY A 84 -12.80 11.83 2.13
N ARG A 85 -13.64 12.84 2.36
CA ARG A 85 -13.84 13.43 3.69
C ARG A 85 -14.31 12.39 4.72
N GLU A 86 -15.24 11.52 4.34
CA GLU A 86 -15.79 10.52 5.25
C GLU A 86 -14.72 9.51 5.68
N TRP A 87 -13.93 9.01 4.71
CA TRP A 87 -12.84 8.10 5.04
C TRP A 87 -11.81 8.78 5.96
N LYS A 88 -11.43 10.01 5.65
CA LYS A 88 -10.46 10.76 6.46
C LYS A 88 -10.94 10.93 7.90
N ARG A 89 -12.22 11.23 8.08
CA ARG A 89 -12.82 11.38 9.42
C ARG A 89 -12.76 10.07 10.18
N ILE A 90 -13.20 8.99 9.55
CA ILE A 90 -13.21 7.67 10.18
C ILE A 90 -11.79 7.20 10.49
N ALA A 91 -10.88 7.34 9.54
CA ALA A 91 -9.48 6.94 9.72
C ALA A 91 -8.86 7.64 10.94
N ALA A 92 -9.07 8.94 11.05
CA ALA A 92 -8.58 9.71 12.20
C ALA A 92 -9.20 9.25 13.52
N GLU A 93 -10.49 8.96 13.51
CA GLU A 93 -11.21 8.50 14.71
C GLU A 93 -10.68 7.16 15.23
N ILE A 94 -10.29 6.26 14.36
CA ILE A 94 -9.77 4.95 14.78
C ILE A 94 -8.25 4.93 14.99
N GLY A 95 -7.60 6.08 14.83
CA GLY A 95 -6.19 6.23 15.19
C GLY A 95 -5.19 6.24 14.04
N TYR A 96 -5.67 6.33 12.79
CA TYR A 96 -4.79 6.45 11.64
C TYR A 96 -4.21 7.87 11.58
N VAL A 97 -2.88 7.97 11.46
CA VAL A 97 -2.18 9.26 11.42
C VAL A 97 -1.41 9.48 10.13
N GLY A 98 -1.51 8.55 9.19
CA GLY A 98 -0.80 8.63 7.90
C GLY A 98 -1.50 9.49 6.86
N GLY A 99 -0.95 9.54 5.66
CA GLY A 99 -1.54 10.19 4.50
C GLY A 99 -2.56 9.29 3.79
N ARG A 100 -3.04 9.75 2.65
CA ARG A 100 -4.08 9.03 1.90
C ARG A 100 -3.59 7.72 1.27
N THR A 101 -2.28 7.55 1.10
CA THR A 101 -1.69 6.32 0.55
C THR A 101 -0.45 5.95 1.34
N HIS A 102 -0.18 4.64 1.41
CA HIS A 102 1.13 4.15 1.79
C HIS A 102 1.96 4.17 0.53
N ASP A 103 3.08 4.88 0.59
CA ASP A 103 3.86 5.16 -0.58
C ASP A 103 4.41 3.96 -1.30
N GLY A 104 4.55 4.16 -2.58
CA GLY A 104 5.21 3.24 -3.45
C GLY A 104 6.67 2.97 -3.10
N ASP A 105 7.28 3.72 -2.19
CA ASP A 105 8.64 3.46 -1.72
C ASP A 105 8.82 2.04 -1.23
N ILE A 106 7.79 1.50 -0.64
CA ILE A 106 7.76 0.14 -0.14
C ILE A 106 7.88 -0.86 -1.27
N ALA A 107 7.28 -0.56 -2.39
CA ALA A 107 7.26 -1.42 -3.55
C ALA A 107 8.55 -1.34 -4.35
N HIS A 108 9.28 -0.23 -4.25
CA HIS A 108 10.51 -0.02 -5.02
C HIS A 108 11.54 -1.12 -4.80
N GLU A 109 11.68 -1.58 -3.58
CA GLU A 109 12.65 -2.64 -3.26
C GLU A 109 12.34 -3.97 -3.91
N LEU A 110 11.08 -4.19 -4.27
CA LEU A 110 10.63 -5.42 -4.91
C LEU A 110 10.47 -5.28 -6.41
N ALA A 111 10.65 -4.07 -6.95
CA ALA A 111 10.49 -3.81 -8.37
C ALA A 111 11.57 -4.52 -9.17
N PRO A 112 11.20 -5.30 -10.19
CA PRO A 112 12.19 -6.04 -10.97
C PRO A 112 13.00 -5.17 -11.94
N TRP A 113 12.59 -3.92 -12.17
CA TRP A 113 13.29 -3.00 -13.08
C TRP A 113 13.75 -1.76 -12.34
N LEU A 114 15.04 -1.49 -12.44
CA LEU A 114 15.65 -0.31 -11.83
C LEU A 114 16.13 0.62 -12.91
N GLY A 115 15.96 1.93 -12.68
CA GLY A 115 16.40 2.93 -13.62
C GLY A 115 17.15 4.05 -12.94
N VAL A 116 18.04 4.70 -13.67
CA VAL A 116 18.82 5.83 -13.16
C VAL A 116 18.90 6.88 -14.27
N CYS A 117 18.68 8.14 -13.93
CA CYS A 117 18.88 9.23 -14.85
C CYS A 117 20.34 9.74 -14.77
N PRO A 118 20.81 10.59 -15.70
CA PRO A 118 22.18 11.11 -15.66
C PRO A 118 22.51 11.88 -14.37
N ALA A 119 21.50 12.44 -13.71
CA ALA A 119 21.70 13.16 -12.44
C ALA A 119 21.73 12.22 -11.21
N GLY A 120 21.53 10.91 -11.43
CA GLY A 120 21.58 9.92 -10.35
C GLY A 120 20.27 9.65 -9.65
N HIS A 121 19.15 10.23 -10.12
CA HIS A 121 17.85 9.94 -9.51
C HIS A 121 17.44 8.51 -9.84
N GLU A 122 17.01 7.75 -8.83
CA GLU A 122 16.61 6.38 -8.98
C GLU A 122 15.12 6.26 -9.30
N HIS A 123 14.79 5.28 -10.16
CA HIS A 123 13.44 4.96 -10.56
C HIS A 123 13.23 3.46 -10.50
N ALA A 124 11.97 3.03 -10.34
CA ALA A 124 11.64 1.62 -10.28
C ALA A 124 10.36 1.36 -11.06
N ARG A 125 10.27 0.19 -11.71
CA ARG A 125 9.06 -0.26 -12.40
C ARG A 125 8.87 -1.75 -12.24
N PHE A 126 7.60 -2.15 -12.20
CA PHE A 126 7.22 -3.55 -12.10
C PHE A 126 7.07 -4.21 -13.46
N ARG A 127 6.77 -3.42 -14.49
CA ARG A 127 6.69 -3.91 -15.86
C ARG A 127 7.94 -3.53 -16.63
N ARG A 128 8.30 -4.39 -17.56
CA ARG A 128 9.47 -4.12 -18.43
C ARG A 128 9.25 -2.79 -19.17
N PRO A 129 10.19 -1.85 -19.08
CA PRO A 129 10.10 -0.61 -19.84
C PRO A 129 10.19 -0.89 -21.34
N THR A 130 9.21 -0.41 -22.10
CA THR A 130 9.17 -0.60 -23.56
C THR A 130 9.36 0.69 -24.34
N ARG A 131 9.33 1.83 -23.67
CA ARG A 131 9.51 3.14 -24.28
C ARG A 131 10.59 3.91 -23.54
N GLU A 132 11.22 4.83 -24.25
CA GLU A 132 12.12 5.78 -23.61
C GLU A 132 11.32 6.63 -22.62
N SER A 133 11.90 6.87 -21.46
CA SER A 133 11.31 7.74 -20.45
C SER A 133 12.39 8.64 -19.88
N SER A 134 12.01 9.83 -19.46
CA SER A 134 12.92 10.78 -18.85
C SER A 134 12.53 11.06 -17.41
N CYS A 135 13.51 11.53 -16.65
CA CYS A 135 13.33 11.80 -15.21
C CYS A 135 12.43 13.00 -14.97
N GLY A 136 11.29 12.77 -14.32
CA GLY A 136 10.36 13.84 -13.96
C GLY A 136 10.88 14.77 -12.88
N ARG A 137 11.92 14.36 -12.15
CA ARG A 137 12.57 15.21 -11.14
C ARG A 137 13.53 16.20 -11.78
N CYS A 138 14.13 15.84 -12.93
CA CYS A 138 15.02 16.72 -13.68
C CYS A 138 14.24 17.68 -14.59
N SER A 139 13.13 17.20 -15.19
CA SER A 139 12.33 18.01 -16.10
C SER A 139 10.88 17.50 -16.07
N ARG A 140 9.92 18.45 -16.07
CA ARG A 140 8.50 18.11 -16.11
C ARG A 140 8.07 17.54 -17.46
N ARG A 141 8.77 17.94 -18.53
CA ARG A 141 8.51 17.47 -19.88
C ARG A 141 9.52 16.39 -20.25
N PHE A 142 9.14 15.54 -21.19
CA PHE A 142 10.07 14.57 -21.73
C PHE A 142 11.31 15.30 -22.28
N SER A 143 12.48 14.84 -21.87
CA SER A 143 13.76 15.42 -22.28
C SER A 143 14.79 14.33 -22.48
N ARG A 144 15.37 14.28 -23.67
CA ARG A 144 16.43 13.30 -23.98
C ARG A 144 17.70 13.52 -23.15
N ALA A 145 17.89 14.72 -22.64
CA ALA A 145 19.02 15.01 -21.74
C ALA A 145 18.90 14.30 -20.40
N HIS A 146 17.73 13.80 -20.06
CA HIS A 146 17.42 13.19 -18.76
C HIS A 146 16.84 11.78 -18.90
N LEU A 147 17.22 11.05 -19.96
CA LEU A 147 16.73 9.69 -20.17
C LEU A 147 17.13 8.77 -19.03
N ILE A 148 16.20 7.92 -18.64
CA ILE A 148 16.42 6.92 -17.61
C ILE A 148 16.98 5.66 -18.26
N ALA A 149 18.11 5.20 -17.74
CA ALA A 149 18.70 3.94 -18.16
C ALA A 149 18.13 2.82 -17.29
N TRP A 150 17.40 1.90 -17.91
CA TRP A 150 16.73 0.81 -17.21
C TRP A 150 17.56 -0.48 -17.27
N ARG A 151 17.54 -1.21 -16.15
CA ARG A 151 18.17 -2.53 -16.06
C ARG A 151 17.32 -3.46 -15.20
N PRO A 152 17.33 -4.77 -15.45
CA PRO A 152 16.67 -5.70 -14.55
C PRO A 152 17.42 -5.76 -13.22
N ARG A 153 16.67 -5.97 -12.15
CA ARG A 153 17.25 -6.23 -10.84
C ARG A 153 17.86 -7.63 -10.89
N GLY A 154 19.16 -7.71 -10.69
CA GLY A 154 19.93 -8.94 -10.83
C GLY A 154 19.61 -10.02 -9.83
#